data_33b300187ff7f9fc38afb15c811a3435
#
_entry.id   33b300187ff7f9fc38afb15c811a3435
#
_cell.length_a   1.000
_cell.length_b   1.000
_cell.length_c   1.000
_cell.angle_alpha   90.00
_cell.angle_beta   90.00
_cell.angle_gamma   90.00
#
_symmetry.space_group_name_H-M   'P 1'
#
loop_
_entity.id
_entity.type
_entity.pdbx_description
1 polymer ?
#
loop_
_entity_poly.entity_id
_entity_poly.type
_entity_poly.pdbx_seq_one_letter_code
_entity_poly.pdbx_strand_id
1 'polypeptide(L)'
;MNRYLILLVTFLIGTTPLCAQENQDTIALKEVKVRGKRKRKQTKPRIELNEYKVDVNAPSLIQALRAHLGTAKIRDNRVIVLNDRMYAPTSGNPYALWVIDGIIYGEQAPPGLDLNSIRSVKILKSLLETSSYGFRGSSGVIEITTDTAIRE
;
A
#
# COMPACT_ATOMS: atom_id res chain seq x y z
N MET A 1 66.70 57.07 18.41
CA MET A 1 67.08 56.37 17.19
C MET A 1 66.62 54.91 17.17
N ASN A 2 65.79 54.42 18.08
CA ASN A 2 65.39 53.00 18.08
C ASN A 2 63.92 52.71 17.94
N ARG A 3 63.06 53.70 17.90
CA ARG A 3 61.62 53.48 17.79
C ARG A 3 61.14 53.16 16.35
N TYR A 4 61.79 53.71 15.35
CA TYR A 4 61.50 53.49 13.97
C TYR A 4 62.08 52.16 13.44
N LEU A 5 63.18 51.70 14.06
CA LEU A 5 63.77 50.43 13.68
C LEU A 5 62.88 49.27 14.07
N ILE A 6 62.19 49.36 15.23
CA ILE A 6 61.24 48.31 15.68
C ILE A 6 60.00 48.26 14.78
N LEU A 7 59.49 49.41 14.39
CA LEU A 7 58.33 49.47 13.44
C LEU A 7 58.68 48.92 12.05
N LEU A 8 59.89 49.08 11.57
CA LEU A 8 60.33 48.58 10.32
C LEU A 8 60.51 47.05 10.32
N VAL A 9 60.95 46.50 11.42
CA VAL A 9 61.09 45.05 11.61
C VAL A 9 59.74 44.39 11.74
N THR A 10 58.74 45.02 12.41
CA THR A 10 57.38 44.45 12.55
C THR A 10 56.62 44.46 11.20
N PHE A 11 56.94 45.40 10.31
CA PHE A 11 56.33 45.46 8.99
C PHE A 11 56.90 44.42 8.00
N LEU A 12 58.12 43.94 8.21
CA LEU A 12 58.77 42.96 7.35
C LEU A 12 58.32 41.52 7.64
N ILE A 13 57.73 41.24 8.81
CA ILE A 13 57.29 39.90 9.23
C ILE A 13 55.84 39.60 8.80
N GLY A 14 55.08 40.64 8.37
CA GLY A 14 53.67 40.56 8.04
C GLY A 14 53.29 40.05 6.63
N THR A 15 54.26 39.77 5.77
CA THR A 15 53.96 39.37 4.36
C THR A 15 54.45 37.96 4.07
N THR A 16 53.93 36.96 4.81
CA THR A 16 53.98 35.59 4.29
C THR A 16 52.78 35.40 3.34
N PRO A 17 52.98 35.19 2.06
CA PRO A 17 51.89 34.79 1.21
C PRO A 17 51.44 33.39 1.71
N LEU A 18 50.23 33.33 2.23
CA LEU A 18 49.52 32.07 2.50
C LEU A 18 49.27 31.44 1.11
N CYS A 19 50.24 30.64 0.64
CA CYS A 19 50.07 29.84 -0.53
C CYS A 19 49.06 28.73 -0.14
N ALA A 20 47.78 29.03 -0.32
CA ALA A 20 46.74 28.01 -0.32
C ALA A 20 47.03 27.09 -1.51
N GLN A 21 47.72 25.99 -1.23
CA GLN A 21 47.74 24.84 -2.15
C GLN A 21 46.32 24.30 -2.16
N GLU A 22 45.55 24.78 -3.15
CA GLU A 22 44.32 24.14 -3.57
C GLU A 22 44.75 22.83 -4.24
N ASN A 23 44.74 21.75 -3.46
CA ASN A 23 44.79 20.40 -3.99
C ASN A 23 43.53 20.21 -4.82
N GLN A 24 43.59 20.57 -6.08
CA GLN A 24 42.67 20.09 -7.10
C GLN A 24 43.00 18.63 -7.37
N ASP A 25 42.69 17.76 -6.42
CA ASP A 25 42.39 16.39 -6.74
C ASP A 25 41.10 16.39 -7.60
N THR A 26 41.28 16.75 -8.86
CA THR A 26 40.27 16.42 -9.87
C THR A 26 40.21 14.91 -9.94
N ILE A 27 39.40 14.33 -9.04
CA ILE A 27 38.90 12.98 -9.23
C ILE A 27 38.14 13.01 -10.53
N ALA A 28 38.81 12.59 -11.60
CA ALA A 28 38.17 12.31 -12.86
C ALA A 28 37.08 11.27 -12.58
N LEU A 29 35.86 11.74 -12.37
CA LEU A 29 34.69 10.90 -12.24
C LEU A 29 34.60 10.16 -13.57
N LYS A 30 35.14 8.94 -13.58
CA LYS A 30 34.96 7.99 -14.66
C LYS A 30 33.47 7.90 -14.89
N GLU A 31 33.01 8.45 -16.00
CA GLU A 31 31.61 8.48 -16.38
C GLU A 31 31.05 7.05 -16.28
N VAL A 32 30.39 6.77 -15.18
CA VAL A 32 29.70 5.49 -14.99
C VAL A 32 28.50 5.55 -15.92
N LYS A 33 28.71 5.05 -17.12
CA LYS A 33 27.67 4.81 -18.09
C LYS A 33 26.70 3.83 -17.47
N VAL A 34 25.72 4.39 -16.72
CA VAL A 34 24.63 3.61 -16.14
C VAL A 34 23.86 3.05 -17.34
N ARG A 35 24.21 1.82 -17.71
CA ARG A 35 23.35 1.02 -18.58
C ARG A 35 22.00 0.95 -17.92
N GLY A 36 21.06 1.79 -18.39
CA GLY A 36 19.71 1.80 -17.91
C GLY A 36 19.23 0.36 -17.88
N LYS A 37 18.97 -0.18 -16.68
CA LYS A 37 18.30 -1.46 -16.54
C LYS A 37 17.03 -1.33 -17.37
N ARG A 38 16.96 -2.04 -18.51
CA ARG A 38 15.72 -2.18 -19.26
C ARG A 38 14.69 -2.55 -18.22
N LYS A 39 13.79 -1.60 -17.91
CA LYS A 39 12.62 -1.91 -17.11
C LYS A 39 11.95 -3.07 -17.83
N ARG A 40 12.07 -4.28 -17.28
CA ARG A 40 11.21 -5.39 -17.68
C ARG A 40 9.82 -4.78 -17.66
N LYS A 41 9.17 -4.68 -18.82
CA LYS A 41 7.75 -4.41 -18.88
C LYS A 41 7.14 -5.50 -18.01
N GLN A 42 6.79 -5.17 -16.79
CA GLN A 42 5.94 -6.03 -15.99
C GLN A 42 4.66 -6.08 -16.79
N THR A 43 4.48 -7.16 -17.51
CA THR A 43 3.20 -7.49 -18.12
C THR A 43 2.25 -7.55 -16.94
N LYS A 44 1.42 -6.50 -16.80
CA LYS A 44 0.38 -6.51 -15.78
C LYS A 44 -0.40 -7.79 -15.98
N PRO A 45 -0.63 -8.59 -14.94
CA PRO A 45 -1.43 -9.78 -15.08
C PRO A 45 -2.74 -9.37 -15.75
N ARG A 46 -3.11 -10.09 -16.81
CA ARG A 46 -4.37 -9.85 -17.52
C ARG A 46 -5.48 -10.21 -16.55
N ILE A 47 -6.21 -9.19 -16.10
CA ILE A 47 -7.37 -9.38 -15.24
C ILE A 47 -8.48 -9.96 -16.14
N GLU A 48 -8.87 -11.20 -15.92
CA GLU A 48 -9.98 -11.84 -16.59
C GLU A 48 -11.18 -11.89 -15.64
N LEU A 49 -12.04 -10.90 -15.79
CA LEU A 49 -13.27 -10.83 -15.01
C LEU A 49 -14.32 -11.74 -15.65
N ASN A 50 -14.95 -12.57 -14.82
CA ASN A 50 -16.12 -13.34 -15.23
C ASN A 50 -17.38 -12.44 -15.30
N GLU A 51 -18.55 -13.03 -15.64
CA GLU A 51 -19.84 -12.35 -15.68
C GLU A 51 -20.17 -11.61 -14.36
N TYR A 52 -19.73 -12.14 -13.25
CA TYR A 52 -19.95 -11.59 -11.91
C TYR A 52 -18.84 -10.63 -11.45
N LYS A 53 -17.99 -10.14 -12.36
CA LYS A 53 -16.87 -9.23 -12.09
C LYS A 53 -15.85 -9.77 -11.07
N VAL A 54 -15.68 -11.08 -11.04
CA VAL A 54 -14.69 -11.77 -10.23
C VAL A 54 -13.50 -12.15 -11.11
N ASP A 55 -12.28 -11.85 -10.66
CA ASP A 55 -11.07 -12.27 -11.35
C ASP A 55 -10.73 -13.70 -10.97
N VAL A 56 -11.04 -14.64 -11.86
CA VAL A 56 -10.85 -16.08 -11.63
C VAL A 56 -9.38 -16.49 -11.57
N ASN A 57 -8.48 -15.68 -12.11
CA ASN A 57 -7.04 -15.96 -12.13
C ASN A 57 -6.28 -15.31 -10.96
N ALA A 58 -7.01 -14.69 -10.03
CA ALA A 58 -6.40 -14.00 -8.91
C ALA A 58 -5.80 -15.01 -7.89
N PRO A 59 -4.63 -14.70 -7.31
CA PRO A 59 -3.98 -15.58 -6.32
C PRO A 59 -4.67 -15.58 -4.95
N SER A 60 -5.61 -14.67 -4.68
CA SER A 60 -6.34 -14.61 -3.43
C SER A 60 -7.76 -14.09 -3.64
N LEU A 61 -8.68 -14.50 -2.74
CA LEU A 61 -10.07 -14.06 -2.77
C LEU A 61 -10.21 -12.53 -2.74
N ILE A 62 -9.42 -11.84 -1.94
CA ILE A 62 -9.45 -10.37 -1.86
C ILE A 62 -9.07 -9.73 -3.20
N GLN A 63 -8.10 -10.29 -3.89
CA GLN A 63 -7.70 -9.80 -5.22
C GLN A 63 -8.76 -10.13 -6.27
N ALA A 64 -9.35 -11.32 -6.20
CA ALA A 64 -10.45 -11.72 -7.07
C ALA A 64 -11.64 -10.76 -6.98
N LEU A 65 -11.95 -10.28 -5.80
CA LEU A 65 -13.08 -9.40 -5.54
C LEU A 65 -12.74 -7.91 -5.64
N ARG A 66 -11.57 -7.55 -6.13
CA ARG A 66 -11.11 -6.15 -6.14
C ARG A 66 -12.08 -5.20 -6.85
N ALA A 67 -12.75 -5.66 -7.90
CA ALA A 67 -13.74 -4.89 -8.64
C ALA A 67 -14.96 -4.51 -7.76
N HIS A 68 -15.36 -5.38 -6.83
CA HIS A 68 -16.45 -5.13 -5.89
C HIS A 68 -16.01 -4.27 -4.70
N LEU A 69 -14.79 -4.51 -4.19
CA LEU A 69 -14.28 -3.82 -3.02
C LEU A 69 -14.06 -2.31 -3.24
N GLY A 70 -13.83 -1.88 -4.48
CA GLY A 70 -13.67 -0.48 -4.83
C GLY A 70 -12.59 0.23 -3.99
N THR A 71 -13.01 1.19 -3.17
CA THR A 71 -12.14 2.02 -2.31
C THR A 71 -11.82 1.39 -0.95
N ALA A 72 -12.26 0.14 -0.69
CA ALA A 72 -11.98 -0.53 0.56
C ALA A 72 -10.47 -0.66 0.80
N LYS A 73 -10.06 -0.46 2.04
CA LYS A 73 -8.68 -0.63 2.47
C LYS A 73 -8.42 -2.10 2.82
N ILE A 74 -7.24 -2.59 2.44
CA ILE A 74 -6.81 -3.96 2.76
C ILE A 74 -5.62 -3.87 3.70
N ARG A 75 -5.68 -4.56 4.81
CA ARG A 75 -4.61 -4.68 5.79
C ARG A 75 -4.60 -6.10 6.36
N ASP A 76 -3.42 -6.74 6.38
CA ASP A 76 -3.21 -8.06 6.97
C ASP A 76 -4.22 -9.13 6.50
N ASN A 77 -4.46 -9.19 5.19
CA ASN A 77 -5.45 -10.08 4.56
C ASN A 77 -6.89 -9.88 5.07
N ARG A 78 -7.20 -8.70 5.59
CA ARG A 78 -8.53 -8.29 6.03
C ARG A 78 -8.98 -7.05 5.25
N VAL A 79 -10.27 -6.85 5.17
CA VAL A 79 -10.87 -5.75 4.41
C VAL A 79 -11.54 -4.77 5.35
N ILE A 80 -11.28 -3.48 5.14
CA ILE A 80 -11.94 -2.37 5.81
C ILE A 80 -12.84 -1.70 4.79
N VAL A 81 -14.13 -1.94 4.89
CA VAL A 81 -15.14 -1.45 3.93
C VAL A 81 -15.59 -0.04 4.27
N LEU A 82 -15.77 0.25 5.56
CA LEU A 82 -16.21 1.56 6.03
C LEU A 82 -15.02 2.49 6.22
N ASN A 83 -15.10 3.70 5.66
CA ASN A 83 -14.07 4.70 5.86
C ASN A 83 -14.22 5.32 7.27
N ASP A 84 -13.08 5.52 7.94
CA ASP A 84 -12.94 6.07 9.31
C ASP A 84 -13.69 7.39 9.56
N ARG A 85 -14.16 8.04 8.50
CA ARG A 85 -14.85 9.35 8.58
C ARG A 85 -16.36 9.25 8.76
N MET A 86 -16.95 8.10 8.49
CA MET A 86 -18.42 7.96 8.53
C MET A 86 -18.96 7.15 9.71
N TYR A 87 -18.20 6.20 10.23
CA TYR A 87 -18.62 5.37 11.35
C TYR A 87 -17.42 4.88 12.15
N ALA A 88 -17.35 5.22 13.43
CA ALA A 88 -16.55 4.45 14.37
C ALA A 88 -17.26 3.09 14.54
N PRO A 89 -16.61 1.96 14.24
CA PRO A 89 -17.26 0.66 14.44
C PRO A 89 -17.61 0.49 15.90
N THR A 90 -18.87 0.19 16.18
CA THR A 90 -19.37 0.00 17.54
C THR A 90 -18.65 -1.12 18.29
N SER A 91 -18.08 -2.07 17.53
CA SER A 91 -17.30 -3.21 18.05
C SER A 91 -15.83 -2.88 18.34
N GLY A 92 -15.35 -1.69 18.01
CA GLY A 92 -13.92 -1.36 18.07
C GLY A 92 -13.05 -2.06 17.01
N ASN A 93 -13.63 -2.96 16.22
CA ASN A 93 -12.97 -3.70 15.17
C ASN A 93 -13.33 -3.14 13.78
N PRO A 94 -12.38 -2.63 12.99
CA PRO A 94 -12.67 -1.97 11.72
C PRO A 94 -12.85 -2.93 10.54
N TYR A 95 -12.66 -4.24 10.74
CA TYR A 95 -12.65 -5.22 9.67
C TYR A 95 -14.03 -5.73 9.31
N ALA A 96 -14.29 -5.88 8.02
CA ALA A 96 -15.53 -6.42 7.50
C ALA A 96 -15.66 -7.91 7.79
N LEU A 97 -16.89 -8.34 8.02
CA LEU A 97 -17.26 -9.73 8.25
C LEU A 97 -17.45 -10.46 6.92
N TRP A 98 -16.86 -11.63 6.77
CA TRP A 98 -17.07 -12.49 5.60
C TRP A 98 -18.21 -13.47 5.85
N VAL A 99 -19.13 -13.52 4.91
CA VAL A 99 -20.27 -14.45 4.90
C VAL A 99 -20.32 -15.13 3.54
N ILE A 100 -20.36 -16.45 3.53
CA ILE A 100 -20.45 -17.26 2.33
C ILE A 100 -21.66 -18.17 2.47
N ASP A 101 -22.60 -18.07 1.54
CA ASP A 101 -23.84 -18.85 1.53
C ASP A 101 -24.59 -18.82 2.87
N GLY A 102 -24.62 -17.64 3.50
CA GLY A 102 -25.23 -17.43 4.83
C GLY A 102 -24.37 -17.85 6.02
N ILE A 103 -23.23 -18.51 5.81
CA ILE A 103 -22.34 -18.96 6.88
C ILE A 103 -21.32 -17.87 7.18
N ILE A 104 -21.19 -17.52 8.47
CA ILE A 104 -20.24 -16.51 8.95
C ILE A 104 -18.86 -17.14 9.14
N TYR A 105 -17.87 -16.69 8.35
CA TYR A 105 -16.47 -17.14 8.43
C TYR A 105 -15.62 -16.30 9.38
N GLY A 106 -15.95 -15.03 9.59
CA GLY A 106 -15.18 -14.12 10.42
C GLY A 106 -14.62 -12.94 9.62
N GLU A 107 -13.53 -12.33 10.10
CA GLU A 107 -12.95 -11.10 9.52
C GLU A 107 -11.83 -11.36 8.51
N GLN A 108 -11.26 -12.55 8.54
CA GLN A 108 -10.26 -12.97 7.57
C GLN A 108 -10.92 -13.55 6.33
N ALA A 109 -10.36 -13.26 5.18
CA ALA A 109 -10.80 -13.88 3.94
C ALA A 109 -10.67 -15.42 4.06
N PRO A 110 -11.74 -16.17 3.83
CA PRO A 110 -11.69 -17.63 3.91
C PRO A 110 -10.74 -18.20 2.86
N PRO A 111 -9.88 -19.14 3.23
CA PRO A 111 -9.03 -19.82 2.28
C PRO A 111 -9.83 -20.88 1.49
N GLY A 112 -9.39 -21.12 0.25
CA GLY A 112 -9.86 -22.30 -0.51
C GLY A 112 -11.24 -22.18 -1.14
N LEU A 113 -11.82 -20.99 -1.24
CA LEU A 113 -13.05 -20.77 -2.01
C LEU A 113 -12.76 -20.85 -3.51
N ASP A 114 -13.52 -21.69 -4.23
CA ASP A 114 -13.43 -21.72 -5.67
C ASP A 114 -14.02 -20.45 -6.29
N LEU A 115 -13.16 -19.65 -6.94
CA LEU A 115 -13.55 -18.39 -7.54
C LEU A 115 -14.54 -18.55 -8.70
N ASN A 116 -14.55 -19.71 -9.35
CA ASN A 116 -15.49 -20.00 -10.44
C ASN A 116 -16.91 -20.28 -9.92
N SER A 117 -17.05 -20.73 -8.69
CA SER A 117 -18.34 -21.00 -8.08
C SER A 117 -19.09 -19.74 -7.64
N ILE A 118 -18.40 -18.59 -7.56
CA ILE A 118 -18.99 -17.32 -7.09
C ILE A 118 -20.00 -16.81 -8.11
N ARG A 119 -21.23 -16.57 -7.67
CA ARG A 119 -22.36 -16.05 -8.47
C ARG A 119 -22.76 -14.64 -8.07
N SER A 120 -22.63 -14.30 -6.83
CA SER A 120 -22.99 -12.96 -6.35
C SER A 120 -22.04 -12.49 -5.27
N VAL A 121 -21.72 -11.20 -5.29
CA VAL A 121 -20.93 -10.55 -4.25
C VAL A 121 -21.65 -9.27 -3.86
N LYS A 122 -22.05 -9.17 -2.62
CA LYS A 122 -22.69 -7.98 -2.05
C LYS A 122 -21.84 -7.44 -0.92
N ILE A 123 -21.71 -6.11 -0.88
CA ILE A 123 -21.00 -5.43 0.22
C ILE A 123 -22.01 -4.57 0.95
N LEU A 124 -22.38 -5.03 2.13
CA LEU A 124 -23.34 -4.38 3.01
C LEU A 124 -22.59 -3.35 3.86
N LYS A 125 -23.01 -2.09 3.76
CA LYS A 125 -22.35 -0.95 4.44
C LYS A 125 -23.31 -0.22 5.37
N SER A 126 -24.58 -0.33 5.11
CA SER A 126 -25.62 0.33 5.90
C SER A 126 -25.88 -0.44 7.20
N LEU A 127 -26.11 0.27 8.28
CA LEU A 127 -26.48 -0.31 9.56
C LEU A 127 -27.75 -1.18 9.44
N LEU A 128 -28.70 -0.78 8.60
CA LEU A 128 -29.92 -1.53 8.37
C LEU A 128 -29.63 -2.88 7.70
N GLU A 129 -28.77 -2.90 6.69
CA GLU A 129 -28.39 -4.12 5.96
C GLU A 129 -27.57 -5.09 6.83
N THR A 130 -26.71 -4.54 7.69
CA THR A 130 -25.83 -5.33 8.55
C THR A 130 -26.48 -5.75 9.86
N SER A 131 -27.68 -5.27 10.15
CA SER A 131 -28.39 -5.56 11.43
C SER A 131 -28.63 -7.05 11.68
N SER A 132 -28.84 -7.83 10.62
CA SER A 132 -29.02 -9.29 10.69
C SER A 132 -27.76 -10.03 11.20
N TYR A 133 -26.58 -9.40 11.05
CA TYR A 133 -25.30 -9.95 11.52
C TYR A 133 -24.90 -9.42 12.91
N GLY A 134 -25.77 -8.61 13.53
CA GLY A 134 -25.58 -8.04 14.84
C GLY A 134 -24.31 -7.21 14.99
N PHE A 135 -23.70 -7.27 16.15
CA PHE A 135 -22.53 -6.49 16.50
C PHE A 135 -21.30 -6.79 15.60
N ARG A 136 -21.20 -8.03 15.14
CA ARG A 136 -20.08 -8.46 14.27
C ARG A 136 -20.16 -7.85 12.87
N GLY A 137 -21.35 -7.52 12.40
CA GLY A 137 -21.57 -6.85 11.12
C GLY A 137 -21.38 -5.33 11.13
N SER A 138 -21.11 -4.72 12.29
CA SER A 138 -21.07 -3.26 12.45
C SER A 138 -20.00 -2.56 11.59
N SER A 139 -18.95 -3.25 11.20
CA SER A 139 -17.86 -2.74 10.34
C SER A 139 -18.08 -3.01 8.85
N GLY A 140 -19.25 -3.51 8.48
CA GLY A 140 -19.62 -3.92 7.13
C GLY A 140 -19.53 -5.43 6.96
N VAL A 141 -20.25 -5.94 5.96
CA VAL A 141 -20.31 -7.38 5.65
C VAL A 141 -20.02 -7.57 4.16
N ILE A 142 -19.23 -8.56 3.86
CA ILE A 142 -18.97 -9.04 2.50
C ILE A 142 -19.69 -10.37 2.34
N GLU A 143 -20.82 -10.35 1.66
CA GLU A 143 -21.65 -11.52 1.41
C GLU A 143 -21.35 -12.09 0.03
N ILE A 144 -21.02 -13.37 0.00
CA ILE A 144 -20.75 -14.13 -1.24
C ILE A 144 -21.76 -15.24 -1.33
N THR A 145 -22.36 -15.36 -2.51
CA THR A 145 -23.24 -16.49 -2.83
C THR A 145 -22.58 -17.34 -3.91
N THR A 146 -22.50 -18.64 -3.67
CA THR A 146 -21.93 -19.60 -4.62
C THR A 146 -23.00 -20.41 -5.32
N ASP A 147 -22.59 -21.19 -6.32
CA ASP A 147 -23.47 -22.15 -7.03
C ASP A 147 -24.15 -23.16 -6.09
N THR A 148 -23.49 -23.47 -5.00
CA THR A 148 -23.98 -24.47 -4.03
C THR A 148 -25.26 -23.99 -3.36
N ALA A 149 -25.32 -22.71 -2.98
CA ALA A 149 -26.50 -22.11 -2.34
C ALA A 149 -27.70 -21.95 -3.28
N ILE A 150 -27.48 -21.96 -4.60
CA ILE A 150 -28.57 -21.76 -5.57
C ILE A 150 -29.26 -23.08 -5.90
N ARG A 151 -28.66 -24.22 -5.60
CA ARG A 151 -29.18 -25.54 -5.90
C ARG A 151 -30.09 -26.14 -4.83
N GLU A 152 -30.16 -25.48 -3.68
CA GLU A 152 -31.10 -25.82 -2.60
C GLU A 152 -32.39 -25.00 -2.70
#